data_4f810ba6ae6d9a48e9adb3107f5a7200
#
_entry.id   4f810ba6ae6d9a48e9adb3107f5a7200
#
_cell.length_a   1.000
_cell.length_b   1.000
_cell.length_c   1.000
_cell.angle_alpha   90.00
_cell.angle_beta   90.00
_cell.angle_gamma   90.00
#
_symmetry.space_group_name_H-M   'P 1'
#
loop_
_entity.id
_entity.type
_entity.pdbx_description
1 polymer ?
#
loop_
_entity_poly.entity_id
_entity_poly.type
_entity_poly.pdbx_seq_one_letter_code
_entity_poly.pdbx_strand_id
1 'polypeptide(L)' 'MTMEFFLRLLLDHKVRFRTIGNAELTGEVSILGNGRIGILTQREKFSAREVKRVRRIRK' A
#
# COMPACT_ATOMS: atom_id res chain seq x y z
N MET A 1 4.03 -14.16 -7.25
CA MET A 1 3.43 -13.42 -6.13
C MET A 1 2.90 -12.09 -6.62
N THR A 2 1.67 -11.76 -6.27
CA THR A 2 1.08 -10.49 -6.66
C THR A 2 1.34 -9.44 -5.59
N MET A 3 1.23 -8.17 -5.98
CA MET A 3 1.37 -7.09 -5.01
C MET A 3 0.28 -7.19 -3.93
N GLU A 4 -0.92 -7.58 -4.31
CA GLU A 4 -2.01 -7.72 -3.34
C GLU A 4 -1.66 -8.75 -2.26
N PHE A 5 -1.09 -9.87 -2.67
CA PHE A 5 -0.67 -10.90 -1.72
C PHE A 5 0.40 -10.37 -0.78
N PHE A 6 1.37 -9.67 -1.34
CA PHE A 6 2.45 -9.10 -0.54
C PHE A 6 1.92 -8.08 0.47
N LEU A 7 0.98 -7.25 0.05
CA LEU A 7 0.39 -6.26 0.96
C LEU A 7 -0.37 -6.92 2.10
N ARG A 8 -1.01 -8.07 1.85
CA ARG A 8 -1.71 -8.78 2.91
C ARG A 8 -0.78 -9.15 4.06
N LEU A 9 0.47 -9.44 3.74
CA LEU A 9 1.47 -9.76 4.76
C LEU A 9 1.85 -8.54 5.58
N LEU A 10 1.54 -7.36 5.08
CA LEU A 10 1.88 -6.09 5.74
C LEU A 10 0.66 -5.38 6.30
N LEU A 11 -0.47 -6.10 6.42
CA LEU A 11 -1.70 -5.49 6.91
C LEU A 11 -1.47 -4.72 8.21
N ASP A 12 -1.97 -3.50 8.26
CA ASP A 12 -1.87 -2.59 9.41
C ASP A 12 -0.47 -2.04 9.68
N HIS A 13 0.50 -2.37 8.81
CA HIS A 13 1.84 -1.80 8.93
C HIS A 13 1.92 -0.48 8.18
N LYS A 14 2.75 0.41 8.69
CA LYS A 14 3.09 1.63 7.95
C LYS A 14 4.15 1.29 6.94
N VAL A 15 3.99 1.80 5.73
CA VAL A 15 4.87 1.48 4.62
C VAL A 15 5.20 2.73 3.83
N ARG A 16 6.35 2.67 3.17
CA ARG A 16 6.72 3.62 2.14
C ARG A 16 6.52 2.92 0.81
N PHE A 17 5.84 3.56 -0.11
CA PHE A 17 5.54 2.92 -1.37
C PHE A 17 5.68 3.89 -2.52
N ARG A 18 5.89 3.32 -3.70
CA ARG A 18 5.98 4.07 -4.94
C ARG A 18 4.80 3.68 -5.81
N THR A 19 4.13 4.68 -6.35
CA THR A 19 2.99 4.44 -7.23
C THR A 19 3.46 4.16 -8.65
N ILE A 20 2.55 3.69 -9.49
CA ILE A 20 2.87 3.45 -10.90
C ILE A 20 3.22 4.76 -11.61
N GLY A 21 2.80 5.90 -11.06
CA GLY A 21 3.19 7.20 -11.57
C GLY A 21 4.51 7.73 -11.01
N ASN A 22 5.24 6.88 -10.26
CA ASN A 22 6.55 7.18 -9.70
C ASN A 22 6.54 8.17 -8.53
N ALA A 23 5.39 8.42 -7.93
CA ALA A 23 5.33 9.22 -6.71
C ALA A 23 5.72 8.33 -5.52
N GLU A 24 6.54 8.84 -4.63
CA GLU A 24 6.92 8.12 -3.43
C GLU A 24 6.13 8.67 -2.25
N LEU A 25 5.39 7.79 -1.58
CA LEU A 25 4.45 8.18 -0.55
C LEU A 25 4.56 7.27 0.65
N THR A 26 3.93 7.71 1.75
CA THR A 26 3.87 6.93 2.98
C THR A 26 2.42 6.71 3.34
N GLY A 27 2.10 5.51 3.78
CA GLY A 27 0.73 5.20 4.18
C GLY A 27 0.66 3.96 5.03
N GLU A 28 -0.55 3.47 5.24
CA GLU A 28 -0.80 2.30 6.06
C GLU A 28 -1.57 1.27 5.25
N VAL A 29 -1.12 0.02 5.29
CA VAL A 29 -1.78 -1.06 4.56
C VAL A 29 -3.09 -1.40 5.27
N SER A 30 -4.17 -1.48 4.51
CA SER A 30 -5.49 -1.69 5.08
C SER A 30 -6.42 -2.32 4.07
N ILE A 31 -7.57 -2.80 4.55
CA ILE A 31 -8.62 -3.29 3.66
C ILE A 31 -9.45 -2.08 3.23
N LEU A 32 -9.58 -1.92 1.93
CA LEU A 32 -10.33 -0.80 1.37
C LEU A 32 -11.83 -1.06 1.38
N GLY A 33 -12.61 -0.03 1.05
CA GLY A 33 -14.06 -0.12 1.08
C GLY A 33 -14.64 -1.18 0.15
N ASN A 34 -13.90 -1.60 -0.86
CA ASN A 34 -14.34 -2.66 -1.78
C ASN A 34 -13.93 -4.05 -1.29
N GLY A 35 -13.38 -4.15 -0.09
CA GLY A 35 -12.96 -5.43 0.48
C GLY A 35 -11.59 -5.90 0.03
N ARG A 36 -10.91 -5.14 -0.82
CA ARG A 36 -9.59 -5.51 -1.31
C ARG A 36 -8.53 -4.77 -0.53
N ILE A 37 -7.32 -5.34 -0.53
CA ILE A 37 -6.20 -4.75 0.18
C ILE A 37 -5.66 -3.55 -0.58
N GLY A 38 -5.21 -2.55 0.15
CA GLY A 38 -4.59 -1.38 -0.44
C GLY A 38 -3.84 -0.59 0.59
N ILE A 39 -3.52 0.67 0.27
CA ILE A 39 -2.77 1.54 1.14
C ILE A 39 -3.54 2.85 1.34
N LEU A 40 -3.70 3.24 2.59
CA LEU A 40 -4.35 4.50 2.96
C LEU A 40 -3.29 5.55 3.22
N THR A 41 -3.44 6.71 2.60
CA THR A 41 -2.63 7.87 2.94
C THR A 41 -3.55 8.93 3.52
N GLN A 42 -2.97 10.05 3.93
CA GLN A 42 -3.77 11.12 4.50
C GLN A 42 -4.72 11.75 3.48
N ARG A 43 -4.42 11.60 2.20
CA ARG A 43 -5.20 12.27 1.15
C ARG A 43 -6.08 11.31 0.35
N GLU A 44 -5.62 10.09 0.14
CA GLU A 44 -6.34 9.20 -0.75
C GLU A 44 -6.00 7.75 -0.49
N LYS A 45 -6.74 6.88 -1.15
CA LYS A 45 -6.55 5.44 -1.06
C LYS A 45 -5.91 4.94 -2.35
N PHE A 46 -5.03 3.96 -2.22
CA PHE A 46 -4.39 3.34 -3.37
C PHE A 46 -4.67 1.85 -3.37
N SER A 47 -5.18 1.34 -4.48
CA SER A 47 -5.36 -0.10 -4.62
C SER A 47 -4.01 -0.75 -4.89
N ALA A 48 -3.96 -2.07 -4.69
CA ALA A 48 -2.72 -2.80 -4.89
C ALA A 48 -2.18 -2.64 -6.32
N ARG A 49 -3.07 -2.52 -7.31
CA ARG A 49 -2.62 -2.40 -8.70
C ARG A 49 -1.99 -1.05 -9.00
N GLU A 50 -2.18 -0.06 -8.13
CA GLU A 50 -1.59 1.25 -8.30
C GLU A 50 -0.22 1.37 -7.63
N VAL A 51 0.22 0.31 -6.94
CA VAL A 51 1.46 0.30 -6.19
C VAL A 51 2.53 -0.43 -6.99
N LYS A 52 3.63 0.24 -7.24
CA LYS A 52 4.76 -0.32 -7.98
C LYS A 52 5.74 -1.00 -7.06
N ARG A 53 6.00 -0.40 -5.91
CA ARG A 53 6.90 -0.92 -4.90
C ARG A 53 6.40 -0.56 -3.53
N VAL A 54 6.69 -1.42 -2.56
CA VAL A 54 6.34 -1.15 -1.19
C VAL A 54 7.43 -1.66 -0.28
N ARG A 55 7.66 -0.93 0.81
CA ARG A 55 8.69 -1.26 1.77
C ARG A 55 8.18 -0.91 3.15
N ARG A 56 8.34 -1.84 4.10
CA ARG A 56 7.91 -1.59 5.46
C ARG A 56 8.84 -0.57 6.11
N ILE A 57 8.24 0.38 6.82
CA ILE A 57 9.00 1.38 7.54
C ILE A 57 9.52 0.74 8.82
N ARG A 58 10.81 0.87 9.03
CA ARG A 58 11.43 0.42 10.26
C ARG A 58 11.49 1.55 11.27
N LYS A 59 11.34 1.18 12.51
CA LYS A 59 11.54 2.14 13.60
C LYS A 59 12.89 1.92 14.23
#